data_c8805ba5c14ee5688d6e82a6df66af66
#
_entry.id   c8805ba5c14ee5688d6e82a6df66af66
#
_cell.length_a   1.000
_cell.length_b   1.000
_cell.length_c   1.000
_cell.angle_alpha   90.00
_cell.angle_beta   90.00
_cell.angle_gamma   90.00
#
_symmetry.space_group_name_H-M   'P 1'
#
loop_
_entity.id
_entity.type
_entity.pdbx_description
1 polymer ?
#
loop_
_entity_poly.entity_id
_entity_poly.type
_entity_poly.pdbx_seq_one_letter_code
_entity_poly.pdbx_strand_id
1 'polypeptide(L)'
;MGVKPDIIAETGLQFFGRISASISHEIKNVLAIVNENAGLLEDHSIMAEEGMPLDPARLKKMASTVMNQVSRADEITKNMNRLAHSIDDTIATVELDEIIELFMALTARFAAMRAVKVELRLPASPLKITTAPFYLMNLLWLCLEFSMSASGDEKRVELVVQETENGVRIRFRRLAGLSAALLETFPSDREKNLLALLAAALTKEPEREEVVLRLSKNIDNEFSR
;
A
#
# COMPACT_ATOMS: atom_id res chain seq x y z
N MET A 1 -13.56 13.21 -22.09
CA MET A 1 -12.10 13.41 -22.25
C MET A 1 -11.54 12.00 -22.41
N GLY A 2 -10.91 11.67 -23.54
CA GLY A 2 -10.44 10.30 -23.79
C GLY A 2 -9.29 9.92 -22.87
N VAL A 3 -9.20 8.63 -22.53
CA VAL A 3 -8.09 8.04 -21.76
C VAL A 3 -6.79 8.21 -22.57
N LYS A 4 -5.71 8.64 -21.91
CA LYS A 4 -4.40 8.79 -22.52
C LYS A 4 -3.49 7.61 -22.10
N PRO A 5 -3.26 6.61 -22.98
CA PRO A 5 -2.51 5.41 -22.63
C PRO A 5 -1.10 5.70 -22.12
N ASP A 6 -0.40 6.67 -22.70
CA ASP A 6 0.96 7.04 -22.30
C ASP A 6 1.02 7.52 -20.84
N ILE A 7 0.05 8.34 -20.40
CA ILE A 7 -0.03 8.81 -19.02
C ILE A 7 -0.29 7.65 -18.07
N ILE A 8 -1.16 6.72 -18.46
CA ILE A 8 -1.46 5.53 -17.63
C ILE A 8 -0.22 4.64 -17.51
N ALA A 9 0.46 4.37 -18.62
CA ALA A 9 1.66 3.54 -18.63
C ALA A 9 2.78 4.16 -17.77
N GLU A 10 3.03 5.46 -17.93
CA GLU A 10 4.02 6.18 -17.14
C GLU A 10 3.66 6.16 -15.63
N THR A 11 2.41 6.46 -15.31
CA THR A 11 1.92 6.47 -13.91
C THR A 11 2.02 5.09 -13.28
N GLY A 12 1.67 4.02 -14.02
CA GLY A 12 1.81 2.64 -13.59
C GLY A 12 3.27 2.26 -13.35
N LEU A 13 4.17 2.62 -14.25
CA LEU A 13 5.60 2.36 -14.11
C LEU A 13 6.19 3.09 -12.90
N GLN A 14 5.80 4.36 -12.68
CA GLN A 14 6.24 5.14 -11.51
C GLN A 14 5.74 4.51 -10.21
N PHE A 15 4.49 4.06 -10.15
CA PHE A 15 3.94 3.35 -8.99
C PHE A 15 4.70 2.06 -8.72
N PHE A 16 4.83 1.18 -9.72
CA PHE A 16 5.56 -0.08 -9.59
C PHE A 16 7.02 0.13 -9.16
N GLY A 17 7.70 1.11 -9.76
CA GLY A 17 9.08 1.46 -9.42
C GLY A 17 9.23 1.93 -7.96
N ARG A 18 8.31 2.76 -7.48
CA ARG A 18 8.32 3.22 -6.07
C ARG A 18 8.09 2.07 -5.08
N ILE A 19 7.10 1.22 -5.34
CA ILE A 19 6.84 0.04 -4.49
C ILE A 19 8.04 -0.90 -4.50
N SER A 20 8.60 -1.23 -5.68
CA SER A 20 9.78 -2.10 -5.81
C SER A 20 10.99 -1.56 -5.05
N ALA A 21 11.25 -0.25 -5.12
CA ALA A 21 12.31 0.39 -4.36
C ALA A 21 12.07 0.28 -2.85
N SER A 22 10.83 0.50 -2.38
CA SER A 22 10.46 0.35 -0.97
C SER A 22 10.69 -1.07 -0.47
N ILE A 23 10.23 -2.07 -1.23
CA ILE A 23 10.41 -3.49 -0.93
C ILE A 23 11.89 -3.86 -0.86
N SER A 24 12.70 -3.40 -1.82
CA SER A 24 14.14 -3.63 -1.83
C SER A 24 14.81 -3.10 -0.55
N HIS A 25 14.39 -1.93 -0.07
CA HIS A 25 14.88 -1.39 1.20
C HIS A 25 14.43 -2.22 2.42
N GLU A 26 13.18 -2.71 2.42
CA GLU A 26 12.70 -3.54 3.52
C GLU A 26 13.41 -4.89 3.59
N ILE A 27 13.65 -5.54 2.46
CA ILE A 27 14.45 -6.77 2.38
C ILE A 27 15.89 -6.53 2.87
N LYS A 28 16.53 -5.41 2.47
CA LYS A 28 17.85 -5.06 2.97
C LYS A 28 17.87 -4.90 4.51
N ASN A 29 16.84 -4.29 5.08
CA ASN A 29 16.75 -4.16 6.54
C ASN A 29 16.58 -5.51 7.24
N VAL A 30 15.74 -6.40 6.67
CA VAL A 30 15.58 -7.77 7.17
C VAL A 30 16.93 -8.52 7.16
N LEU A 31 17.62 -8.48 6.01
CA LEU A 31 18.93 -9.13 5.86
C LEU A 31 19.99 -8.55 6.81
N ALA A 32 19.98 -7.24 7.06
CA ALA A 32 20.90 -6.61 8.00
C ALA A 32 20.71 -7.16 9.43
N ILE A 33 19.45 -7.29 9.88
CA ILE A 33 19.14 -7.83 11.22
C ILE A 33 19.51 -9.33 11.31
N VAL A 34 19.27 -10.11 10.24
CA VAL A 34 19.67 -11.52 10.19
C VAL A 34 21.19 -11.64 10.28
N ASN A 35 21.92 -10.84 9.51
CA ASN A 35 23.38 -10.86 9.48
C ASN A 35 23.99 -10.44 10.85
N GLU A 36 23.43 -9.40 11.50
CA GLU A 36 23.83 -8.97 12.83
C GLU A 36 23.68 -10.12 13.85
N ASN A 37 22.51 -10.82 13.84
CA ASN A 37 22.30 -11.94 14.75
C ASN A 37 23.19 -13.14 14.43
N ALA A 38 23.53 -13.38 13.16
CA ALA A 38 24.48 -14.41 12.77
C ALA A 38 25.89 -14.09 13.30
N GLY A 39 26.34 -12.84 13.18
CA GLY A 39 27.61 -12.39 13.74
C GLY A 39 27.67 -12.54 15.27
N LEU A 40 26.61 -12.17 15.98
CA LEU A 40 26.52 -12.39 17.43
C LEU A 40 26.58 -13.88 17.79
N LEU A 41 26.02 -14.79 17.00
CA LEU A 41 26.13 -16.23 17.21
C LEU A 41 27.57 -16.71 17.02
N GLU A 42 28.29 -16.18 16.03
CA GLU A 42 29.69 -16.48 15.78
C GLU A 42 30.57 -16.04 16.99
N ASP A 43 30.39 -14.77 17.45
CA ASP A 43 31.09 -14.24 18.62
C ASP A 43 30.87 -15.12 19.88
N HIS A 44 29.62 -15.50 20.14
CA HIS A 44 29.31 -16.39 21.28
C HIS A 44 29.92 -17.77 21.13
N SER A 45 30.04 -18.29 19.90
CA SER A 45 30.71 -19.58 19.66
C SER A 45 32.20 -19.50 19.97
N ILE A 46 32.89 -18.43 19.57
CA ILE A 46 34.32 -18.18 19.88
C ILE A 46 34.50 -18.06 21.40
N MET A 47 33.64 -17.27 22.08
CA MET A 47 33.69 -17.14 23.53
C MET A 47 33.53 -18.48 24.26
N ALA A 48 32.69 -19.38 23.74
CA ALA A 48 32.50 -20.71 24.30
C ALA A 48 33.74 -21.60 24.12
N GLU A 49 34.44 -21.50 23.00
CA GLU A 49 35.72 -22.18 22.78
C GLU A 49 36.81 -21.73 23.78
N GLU A 50 36.75 -20.47 24.22
CA GLU A 50 37.62 -19.91 25.27
C GLU A 50 37.17 -20.27 26.70
N GLY A 51 36.13 -21.10 26.86
CA GLY A 51 35.64 -21.61 28.14
C GLY A 51 34.58 -20.73 28.81
N MET A 52 34.07 -19.69 28.13
CA MET A 52 32.96 -18.90 28.67
C MET A 52 31.63 -19.64 28.47
N PRO A 53 30.74 -19.66 29.47
CA PRO A 53 29.48 -20.38 29.35
C PRO A 53 28.54 -19.69 28.37
N LEU A 54 27.96 -20.47 27.46
CA LEU A 54 26.87 -20.01 26.60
C LEU A 54 25.61 -19.77 27.43
N ASP A 55 24.96 -18.64 27.20
CA ASP A 55 23.64 -18.33 27.77
C ASP A 55 22.53 -18.84 26.84
N PRO A 56 21.79 -19.90 27.20
CA PRO A 56 20.72 -20.44 26.38
C PRO A 56 19.59 -19.42 26.08
N ALA A 57 19.35 -18.47 26.99
CA ALA A 57 18.30 -17.45 26.79
C ALA A 57 18.70 -16.49 25.70
N ARG A 58 19.96 -16.09 25.60
CA ARG A 58 20.48 -15.25 24.51
C ARG A 58 20.43 -15.98 23.17
N LEU A 59 20.86 -17.23 23.11
CA LEU A 59 20.78 -18.05 21.88
C LEU A 59 19.35 -18.17 21.38
N LYS A 60 18.41 -18.46 22.28
CA LYS A 60 16.98 -18.53 21.95
C LYS A 60 16.44 -17.20 21.42
N LYS A 61 16.84 -16.07 22.02
CA LYS A 61 16.43 -14.74 21.54
C LYS A 61 16.96 -14.46 20.13
N MET A 62 18.24 -14.73 19.85
CA MET A 62 18.83 -14.54 18.53
C MET A 62 18.13 -15.42 17.48
N ALA A 63 17.93 -16.71 17.79
CA ALA A 63 17.21 -17.61 16.91
C ALA A 63 15.77 -17.12 16.62
N SER A 64 15.03 -16.68 17.64
CA SER A 64 13.69 -16.11 17.48
C SER A 64 13.71 -14.85 16.61
N THR A 65 14.70 -13.97 16.79
CA THR A 65 14.85 -12.76 15.97
C THR A 65 15.07 -13.12 14.50
N VAL A 66 15.98 -14.06 14.21
CA VAL A 66 16.25 -14.54 12.84
C VAL A 66 14.97 -15.13 12.22
N MET A 67 14.28 -16.03 12.93
CA MET A 67 13.04 -16.63 12.43
C MET A 67 11.96 -15.59 12.13
N ASN A 68 11.79 -14.59 12.99
CA ASN A 68 10.83 -13.50 12.74
C ASN A 68 11.20 -12.68 11.50
N GLN A 69 12.51 -12.41 11.30
CA GLN A 69 12.94 -11.70 10.10
C GLN A 69 12.75 -12.53 8.82
N VAL A 70 12.98 -13.83 8.85
CA VAL A 70 12.71 -14.74 7.72
C VAL A 70 11.22 -14.74 7.37
N SER A 71 10.34 -14.86 8.38
CA SER A 71 8.88 -14.79 8.16
C SER A 71 8.46 -13.45 7.58
N ARG A 72 9.07 -12.35 8.03
CA ARG A 72 8.80 -11.01 7.47
C ARG A 72 9.27 -10.91 6.01
N ALA A 73 10.44 -11.46 5.67
CA ALA A 73 10.92 -11.48 4.29
C ALA A 73 9.99 -12.27 3.37
N ASP A 74 9.48 -13.40 3.83
CA ASP A 74 8.51 -14.22 3.10
C ASP A 74 7.21 -13.45 2.83
N GLU A 75 6.67 -12.74 3.82
CA GLU A 75 5.49 -11.89 3.65
C GLU A 75 5.72 -10.76 2.65
N ILE A 76 6.84 -10.05 2.75
CA ILE A 76 7.23 -8.98 1.81
C ILE A 76 7.28 -9.54 0.37
N THR A 77 7.90 -10.71 0.20
CA THR A 77 8.05 -11.36 -1.10
C THR A 77 6.70 -11.82 -1.66
N LYS A 78 5.80 -12.36 -0.82
CA LYS A 78 4.43 -12.72 -1.21
C LYS A 78 3.64 -11.49 -1.69
N ASN A 79 3.74 -10.38 -0.97
CA ASN A 79 3.05 -9.14 -1.35
C ASN A 79 3.60 -8.56 -2.65
N MET A 80 4.92 -8.64 -2.89
CA MET A 80 5.52 -8.25 -4.18
C MET A 80 5.02 -9.12 -5.33
N ASN A 81 4.95 -10.44 -5.14
CA ASN A 81 4.42 -11.35 -6.15
C ASN A 81 2.95 -11.07 -6.45
N ARG A 82 2.12 -10.82 -5.42
CA ARG A 82 0.70 -10.44 -5.62
C ARG A 82 0.59 -9.15 -6.42
N LEU A 83 1.43 -8.13 -6.14
CA LEU A 83 1.46 -6.90 -6.93
C LEU A 83 1.89 -7.18 -8.37
N ALA A 84 2.94 -7.96 -8.59
CA ALA A 84 3.44 -8.28 -9.93
C ALA A 84 2.37 -9.00 -10.77
N HIS A 85 1.68 -9.99 -10.18
CA HIS A 85 0.60 -10.72 -10.86
C HIS A 85 -0.71 -9.94 -11.00
N SER A 86 -0.87 -8.82 -10.31
CA SER A 86 -2.08 -8.00 -10.43
C SER A 86 -2.25 -7.33 -11.81
N ILE A 87 -1.20 -7.36 -12.66
CA ILE A 87 -1.22 -6.82 -14.02
C ILE A 87 -1.51 -7.91 -15.08
N ASP A 88 -1.44 -9.19 -14.73
CA ASP A 88 -1.60 -10.29 -15.68
C ASP A 88 -3.03 -10.28 -16.28
N ASP A 89 -4.02 -10.02 -15.46
CA ASP A 89 -5.41 -9.83 -15.91
C ASP A 89 -5.74 -8.34 -15.94
N THR A 90 -6.00 -7.83 -17.13
CA THR A 90 -6.35 -6.40 -17.31
C THR A 90 -7.61 -6.03 -16.53
N ILE A 91 -8.60 -6.93 -16.47
CA ILE A 91 -9.84 -6.80 -15.70
C ILE A 91 -10.11 -8.15 -15.03
N ALA A 92 -10.32 -8.13 -13.73
CA ALA A 92 -10.62 -9.31 -12.93
C ALA A 92 -11.72 -9.04 -11.90
N THR A 93 -12.48 -10.08 -11.55
CA THR A 93 -13.38 -10.03 -10.38
C THR A 93 -12.58 -10.41 -9.13
N VAL A 94 -12.45 -9.47 -8.22
CA VAL A 94 -11.61 -9.58 -7.02
C VAL A 94 -12.41 -9.26 -5.75
N GLU A 95 -11.93 -9.77 -4.63
CA GLU A 95 -12.36 -9.30 -3.31
C GLU A 95 -11.64 -7.98 -3.00
N LEU A 96 -12.40 -6.90 -2.90
CA LEU A 96 -11.83 -5.55 -2.71
C LEU A 96 -11.02 -5.45 -1.42
N ASP A 97 -11.46 -6.14 -0.38
CA ASP A 97 -10.80 -6.17 0.92
C ASP A 97 -9.36 -6.69 0.79
N GLU A 98 -9.15 -7.77 0.02
CA GLU A 98 -7.83 -8.33 -0.24
C GLU A 98 -6.92 -7.37 -1.01
N ILE A 99 -7.48 -6.63 -1.98
CA ILE A 99 -6.73 -5.60 -2.73
C ILE A 99 -6.32 -4.44 -1.83
N ILE A 100 -7.22 -4.00 -0.94
CA ILE A 100 -6.95 -2.91 -0.02
C ILE A 100 -5.95 -3.34 1.05
N GLU A 101 -6.05 -4.54 1.60
CA GLU A 101 -5.07 -5.07 2.55
C GLU A 101 -3.67 -5.20 1.93
N LEU A 102 -3.59 -5.73 0.70
CA LEU A 102 -2.34 -5.76 -0.05
C LEU A 102 -1.79 -4.34 -0.26
N PHE A 103 -2.63 -3.41 -0.71
CA PHE A 103 -2.26 -2.00 -0.89
C PHE A 103 -1.72 -1.37 0.40
N MET A 104 -2.39 -1.60 1.53
CA MET A 104 -1.95 -1.10 2.84
C MET A 104 -0.60 -1.67 3.24
N ALA A 105 -0.37 -2.98 3.04
CA ALA A 105 0.91 -3.63 3.32
C ALA A 105 2.04 -3.04 2.46
N LEU A 106 1.81 -2.84 1.15
CA LEU A 106 2.79 -2.28 0.22
C LEU A 106 3.13 -0.80 0.50
N THR A 107 2.21 -0.05 1.10
CA THR A 107 2.36 1.40 1.33
C THR A 107 2.70 1.77 2.76
N ALA A 108 2.69 0.83 3.71
CA ALA A 108 2.92 1.07 5.14
C ALA A 108 4.24 1.82 5.41
N ARG A 109 5.32 1.49 4.70
CA ARG A 109 6.60 2.15 4.84
C ARG A 109 6.54 3.65 4.47
N PHE A 110 5.82 4.01 3.42
CA PHE A 110 5.70 5.43 3.00
C PHE A 110 4.95 6.26 4.03
N ALA A 111 3.93 5.68 4.66
CA ALA A 111 3.23 6.30 5.77
C ALA A 111 4.16 6.50 6.97
N ALA A 112 4.94 5.48 7.33
CA ALA A 112 5.92 5.54 8.41
C ALA A 112 7.01 6.61 8.16
N MET A 113 7.53 6.71 6.94
CA MET A 113 8.53 7.72 6.56
C MET A 113 8.01 9.16 6.68
N ARG A 114 6.70 9.37 6.50
CA ARG A 114 6.04 10.67 6.68
C ARG A 114 5.52 10.90 8.09
N ALA A 115 5.75 9.93 8.99
CA ALA A 115 5.19 9.89 10.34
C ALA A 115 3.65 10.02 10.35
N VAL A 116 2.97 9.49 9.32
CA VAL A 116 1.51 9.50 9.20
C VAL A 116 0.97 8.13 9.60
N LYS A 117 0.02 8.11 10.54
CA LYS A 117 -0.73 6.90 10.89
C LYS A 117 -1.89 6.72 9.93
N VAL A 118 -1.91 5.62 9.19
CA VAL A 118 -3.03 5.26 8.31
C VAL A 118 -3.85 4.16 8.98
N GLU A 119 -5.14 4.40 9.19
CA GLU A 119 -6.08 3.46 9.79
C GLU A 119 -7.06 2.97 8.76
N LEU A 120 -7.22 1.65 8.66
CA LEU A 120 -8.14 1.00 7.73
C LEU A 120 -9.42 0.58 8.46
N ARG A 121 -10.57 0.86 7.83
CA ARG A 121 -11.89 0.34 8.23
C ARG A 121 -12.55 -0.32 7.04
N LEU A 122 -12.66 -1.63 7.09
CA LEU A 122 -13.36 -2.45 6.11
C LEU A 122 -14.82 -2.68 6.54
N PRO A 123 -15.72 -2.98 5.60
CA PRO A 123 -17.09 -3.41 5.91
C PRO A 123 -17.07 -4.79 6.58
N ALA A 124 -18.19 -5.14 7.21
CA ALA A 124 -18.32 -6.43 7.92
C ALA A 124 -18.36 -7.64 6.97
N SER A 125 -18.73 -7.44 5.71
CA SER A 125 -18.82 -8.50 4.69
C SER A 125 -17.88 -8.20 3.54
N PRO A 126 -17.18 -9.21 3.00
CA PRO A 126 -16.31 -9.04 1.83
C PRO A 126 -17.06 -8.45 0.63
N LEU A 127 -16.42 -7.54 -0.07
CA LEU A 127 -16.98 -6.88 -1.25
C LEU A 127 -16.31 -7.38 -2.52
N LYS A 128 -17.09 -7.93 -3.45
CA LYS A 128 -16.60 -8.31 -4.78
C LYS A 128 -16.86 -7.19 -5.78
N ILE A 129 -15.82 -6.86 -6.54
CA ILE A 129 -15.89 -5.92 -7.66
C ILE A 129 -15.16 -6.48 -8.88
N THR A 130 -15.61 -6.11 -10.07
CA THR A 130 -14.88 -6.34 -11.32
C THR A 130 -14.14 -5.07 -11.68
N THR A 131 -12.83 -5.10 -11.69
CA THR A 131 -11.97 -3.91 -11.85
C THR A 131 -10.63 -4.30 -12.49
N ALA A 132 -9.76 -3.32 -12.73
CA ALA A 132 -8.36 -3.51 -13.07
C ALA A 132 -7.48 -3.39 -11.81
N PRO A 133 -7.06 -4.51 -11.16
CA PRO A 133 -6.53 -4.48 -9.80
C PRO A 133 -5.26 -3.64 -9.65
N PHE A 134 -4.33 -3.75 -10.59
CA PHE A 134 -3.10 -2.96 -10.59
C PHE A 134 -3.39 -1.44 -10.65
N TYR A 135 -4.25 -1.02 -11.56
CA TYR A 135 -4.57 0.39 -11.73
C TYR A 135 -5.44 0.93 -10.58
N LEU A 136 -6.25 0.08 -9.96
CA LEU A 136 -6.95 0.45 -8.73
C LEU A 136 -5.96 0.74 -7.59
N MET A 137 -4.97 -0.13 -7.36
CA MET A 137 -3.93 0.12 -6.35
C MET A 137 -3.12 1.38 -6.67
N ASN A 138 -2.83 1.63 -7.96
CA ASN A 138 -2.15 2.86 -8.38
C ASN A 138 -3.00 4.11 -8.07
N LEU A 139 -4.30 4.10 -8.36
CA LEU A 139 -5.21 5.20 -8.02
C LEU A 139 -5.31 5.41 -6.50
N LEU A 140 -5.45 4.32 -5.74
CA LEU A 140 -5.45 4.37 -4.27
C LEU A 140 -4.14 4.97 -3.73
N TRP A 141 -3.00 4.65 -4.36
CA TRP A 141 -1.70 5.23 -4.00
C TRP A 141 -1.68 6.76 -4.18
N LEU A 142 -2.15 7.27 -5.32
CA LEU A 142 -2.20 8.70 -5.57
C LEU A 142 -3.14 9.42 -4.58
N CYS A 143 -4.30 8.81 -4.29
CA CYS A 143 -5.23 9.31 -3.29
C CYS A 143 -4.61 9.31 -1.88
N LEU A 144 -3.89 8.25 -1.50
CA LEU A 144 -3.23 8.16 -0.21
C LEU A 144 -2.06 9.13 -0.10
N GLU A 145 -1.25 9.28 -1.15
CA GLU A 145 -0.14 10.24 -1.20
C GLU A 145 -0.63 11.67 -0.99
N PHE A 146 -1.70 12.06 -1.69
CA PHE A 146 -2.39 13.32 -1.49
C PHE A 146 -2.92 13.46 -0.06
N SER A 147 -3.60 12.43 0.44
CA SER A 147 -4.20 12.44 1.79
C SER A 147 -3.16 12.57 2.90
N MET A 148 -2.02 11.91 2.77
CA MET A 148 -0.91 12.07 3.71
C MET A 148 -0.36 13.50 3.72
N SER A 149 -0.32 14.16 2.55
CA SER A 149 0.11 15.56 2.45
C SER A 149 -0.91 16.52 3.05
N ALA A 150 -2.20 16.15 3.04
CA ALA A 150 -3.32 16.91 3.57
C ALA A 150 -3.71 16.54 5.02
N SER A 151 -2.98 15.64 5.69
CA SER A 151 -3.34 15.15 7.03
C SER A 151 -3.17 16.18 8.16
N GLY A 152 -2.60 17.35 7.87
CA GLY A 152 -2.35 18.41 8.86
C GLY A 152 -1.39 17.98 9.98
N ASP A 153 -1.52 18.58 11.13
CA ASP A 153 -0.65 18.34 12.30
C ASP A 153 -0.94 17.02 13.00
N GLU A 154 -2.17 16.48 12.88
CA GLU A 154 -2.55 15.19 13.48
C GLU A 154 -1.77 14.01 12.89
N LYS A 155 -1.25 14.16 11.67
CA LYS A 155 -0.51 13.10 10.96
C LYS A 155 -1.28 11.77 10.95
N ARG A 156 -2.59 11.86 10.71
CA ARG A 156 -3.49 10.71 10.74
C ARG A 156 -4.43 10.73 9.53
N VAL A 157 -4.53 9.61 8.85
CA VAL A 157 -5.47 9.39 7.74
C VAL A 157 -6.30 8.16 8.04
N GLU A 158 -7.61 8.24 7.86
CA GLU A 158 -8.52 7.12 8.02
C GLU A 158 -9.05 6.71 6.64
N LEU A 159 -8.78 5.48 6.23
CA LEU A 159 -9.30 4.88 5.01
C LEU A 159 -10.53 4.05 5.35
N VAL A 160 -11.71 4.49 4.89
CA VAL A 160 -12.98 3.84 5.19
C VAL A 160 -13.61 3.32 3.91
N VAL A 161 -13.89 2.02 3.86
CA VAL A 161 -14.54 1.34 2.74
C VAL A 161 -15.97 1.04 3.10
N GLN A 162 -16.90 1.40 2.22
CA GLN A 162 -18.33 1.20 2.42
C GLN A 162 -19.00 0.73 1.14
N GLU A 163 -19.83 -0.28 1.25
CA GLU A 163 -20.73 -0.67 0.18
C GLU A 163 -21.82 0.39 -0.01
N THR A 164 -22.23 0.59 -1.26
CA THR A 164 -23.37 1.43 -1.63
C THR A 164 -24.28 0.65 -2.59
N GLU A 165 -25.50 1.11 -2.82
CA GLU A 165 -26.45 0.46 -3.71
C GLU A 165 -25.84 0.20 -5.11
N ASN A 166 -25.04 1.15 -5.62
CA ASN A 166 -24.52 1.12 -7.00
C ASN A 166 -23.02 0.86 -7.08
N GLY A 167 -22.34 0.48 -5.99
CA GLY A 167 -20.89 0.27 -6.01
C GLY A 167 -20.24 0.33 -4.64
N VAL A 168 -19.05 0.91 -4.62
CA VAL A 168 -18.24 1.05 -3.41
C VAL A 168 -17.79 2.50 -3.25
N ARG A 169 -17.77 2.95 -2.02
CA ARG A 169 -17.23 4.24 -1.61
C ARG A 169 -16.00 4.02 -0.74
N ILE A 170 -14.88 4.60 -1.14
CA ILE A 170 -13.63 4.62 -0.38
C ILE A 170 -13.38 6.06 0.04
N ARG A 171 -13.31 6.32 1.35
CA ARG A 171 -13.17 7.65 1.94
C ARG A 171 -11.80 7.78 2.60
N PHE A 172 -11.08 8.82 2.23
CA PHE A 172 -9.86 9.24 2.89
C PHE A 172 -10.23 10.42 3.78
N ARG A 173 -10.19 10.25 5.09
CA ARG A 173 -10.70 11.17 6.10
C ARG A 173 -9.58 11.72 7.00
N ARG A 174 -9.91 12.73 7.79
CA ARG A 174 -9.01 13.46 8.69
C ARG A 174 -7.95 14.26 7.93
N LEU A 175 -8.41 14.95 6.90
CA LEU A 175 -7.56 15.76 6.04
C LEU A 175 -7.63 17.23 6.46
N ALA A 176 -7.31 17.53 7.74
CA ALA A 176 -7.39 18.86 8.33
C ALA A 176 -6.49 19.91 7.63
N GLY A 177 -5.49 19.44 6.85
CA GLY A 177 -4.62 20.30 6.05
C GLY A 177 -5.12 20.55 4.62
N LEU A 178 -6.39 20.22 4.29
CA LEU A 178 -6.97 20.53 2.98
C LEU A 178 -7.02 22.05 2.78
N SER A 179 -6.15 22.58 1.93
CA SER A 179 -6.14 23.98 1.53
C SER A 179 -6.66 24.15 0.10
N ALA A 180 -7.10 25.36 -0.25
CA ALA A 180 -7.52 25.68 -1.62
C ALA A 180 -6.44 25.33 -2.64
N ALA A 181 -5.17 25.67 -2.35
CA ALA A 181 -4.04 25.37 -3.22
C ALA A 181 -3.85 23.87 -3.46
N LEU A 182 -3.97 23.02 -2.42
CA LEU A 182 -3.93 21.56 -2.57
C LEU A 182 -5.11 21.05 -3.40
N LEU A 183 -6.30 21.59 -3.17
CA LEU A 183 -7.51 21.20 -3.88
C LEU A 183 -7.46 21.55 -5.38
N GLU A 184 -6.76 22.61 -5.77
CA GLU A 184 -6.57 22.98 -7.18
C GLU A 184 -5.64 22.01 -7.93
N THR A 185 -4.65 21.41 -7.24
CA THR A 185 -3.69 20.50 -7.87
C THR A 185 -4.16 19.06 -7.96
N PHE A 186 -5.25 18.70 -7.28
CA PHE A 186 -5.77 17.33 -7.23
C PHE A 186 -7.28 17.29 -7.59
N PRO A 187 -7.74 16.36 -8.46
CA PRO A 187 -6.95 15.40 -9.22
C PRO A 187 -6.20 16.02 -10.39
N SER A 188 -4.95 15.60 -10.60
CA SER A 188 -4.13 15.93 -11.77
C SER A 188 -4.51 15.06 -12.98
N ASP A 189 -3.78 15.18 -14.08
CA ASP A 189 -4.04 14.36 -15.27
C ASP A 189 -3.81 12.87 -15.01
N ARG A 190 -2.92 12.50 -14.10
CA ARG A 190 -2.68 11.09 -13.71
C ARG A 190 -3.92 10.47 -13.09
N GLU A 191 -4.45 11.09 -12.06
CA GLU A 191 -5.65 10.61 -11.39
C GLU A 191 -6.85 10.63 -12.33
N LYS A 192 -7.03 11.69 -13.15
CA LYS A 192 -8.13 11.79 -14.11
C LYS A 192 -8.12 10.64 -15.14
N ASN A 193 -6.95 10.25 -15.64
CA ASN A 193 -6.84 9.13 -16.58
C ASN A 193 -7.13 7.78 -15.90
N LEU A 194 -6.65 7.55 -14.66
CA LEU A 194 -6.97 6.34 -13.91
C LEU A 194 -8.45 6.28 -13.50
N LEU A 195 -9.05 7.40 -13.12
CA LEU A 195 -10.49 7.49 -12.85
C LEU A 195 -11.31 7.11 -14.07
N ALA A 196 -10.93 7.62 -15.26
CA ALA A 196 -11.61 7.28 -16.51
C ALA A 196 -11.44 5.78 -16.85
N LEU A 197 -10.22 5.22 -16.71
CA LEU A 197 -9.93 3.80 -16.93
C LEU A 197 -10.77 2.89 -16.04
N LEU A 198 -10.95 3.27 -14.78
CA LEU A 198 -11.64 2.47 -13.76
C LEU A 198 -13.15 2.77 -13.68
N ALA A 199 -13.70 3.59 -14.58
CA ALA A 199 -15.07 4.10 -14.49
C ALA A 199 -15.40 4.61 -13.07
N ALA A 200 -14.43 5.30 -12.46
CA ALA A 200 -14.49 5.78 -11.09
C ALA A 200 -14.72 7.30 -11.04
N ALA A 201 -15.25 7.77 -9.92
CA ALA A 201 -15.44 9.19 -9.67
C ALA A 201 -14.77 9.59 -8.34
N LEU A 202 -14.16 10.78 -8.33
CA LEU A 202 -13.52 11.35 -7.15
C LEU A 202 -14.19 12.67 -6.80
N THR A 203 -14.57 12.82 -5.54
CA THR A 203 -15.11 14.07 -5.00
C THR A 203 -14.27 14.54 -3.82
N LYS A 204 -14.17 15.84 -3.68
CA LYS A 204 -13.47 16.52 -2.57
C LYS A 204 -14.54 17.14 -1.68
N GLU A 205 -14.52 16.83 -0.40
CA GLU A 205 -15.47 17.33 0.60
C GLU A 205 -14.69 18.06 1.71
N PRO A 206 -14.20 19.29 1.45
CA PRO A 206 -13.32 20.01 2.38
C PRO A 206 -13.97 20.27 3.75
N GLU A 207 -15.27 20.54 3.77
CA GLU A 207 -16.02 20.79 5.01
C GLU A 207 -16.09 19.55 5.93
N ARG A 208 -15.85 18.36 5.35
CA ARG A 208 -15.77 17.08 6.08
C ARG A 208 -14.35 16.57 6.22
N GLU A 209 -13.37 17.35 5.74
CA GLU A 209 -11.96 16.97 5.74
C GLU A 209 -11.72 15.64 5.06
N GLU A 210 -12.36 15.41 3.89
CA GLU A 210 -12.26 14.13 3.21
C GLU A 210 -12.22 14.23 1.68
N VAL A 211 -11.62 13.18 1.11
CA VAL A 211 -11.67 12.86 -0.32
C VAL A 211 -12.38 11.52 -0.48
N VAL A 212 -13.28 11.44 -1.42
CA VAL A 212 -14.15 10.28 -1.63
C VAL A 212 -13.97 9.73 -3.04
N LEU A 213 -13.50 8.50 -3.13
CA LEU A 213 -13.44 7.72 -4.36
C LEU A 213 -14.69 6.83 -4.43
N ARG A 214 -15.39 6.88 -5.56
CA ARG A 214 -16.54 6.00 -5.86
C ARG A 214 -16.16 5.07 -7.00
N LEU A 215 -16.38 3.78 -6.78
CA LEU A 215 -16.14 2.72 -7.76
C LEU A 215 -17.47 2.06 -8.10
N SER A 216 -17.67 1.74 -9.37
CA SER A 216 -18.73 0.83 -9.80
C SER A 216 -18.44 -0.60 -9.34
N LYS A 217 -19.47 -1.44 -9.11
CA LYS A 217 -19.26 -2.88 -8.86
C LYS A 217 -18.63 -3.59 -10.06
N ASN A 218 -18.94 -3.12 -11.27
CA ASN A 218 -18.41 -3.68 -12.50
C ASN A 218 -17.95 -2.53 -13.41
N ILE A 219 -16.72 -2.61 -13.91
CA ILE A 219 -16.30 -1.78 -15.03
C ILE A 219 -16.70 -2.50 -16.30
N ASP A 220 -17.50 -1.83 -17.14
CA ASP A 220 -17.90 -2.38 -18.43
C ASP A 220 -16.69 -2.55 -19.35
N ASN A 221 -16.64 -3.68 -20.06
CA ASN A 221 -15.55 -4.11 -20.93
C ASN A 221 -15.37 -3.25 -22.20
N GLU A 222 -15.72 -1.97 -22.20
CA GLU A 222 -15.53 -1.08 -23.37
C GLU A 222 -14.04 -0.87 -23.75
N PHE A 223 -13.10 -1.26 -22.89
CA PHE A 223 -11.66 -1.13 -23.14
C PHE A 223 -10.96 -2.40 -23.64
N SER A 224 -11.70 -3.45 -23.98
CA SER A 224 -11.16 -4.71 -24.52
C SER A 224 -11.11 -4.77 -26.05
N ARG A 225 -11.09 -3.62 -26.73
CA ARG A 225 -10.92 -3.56 -28.19
C ARG A 225 -9.76 -2.68 -28.62
#